data_7fd02f13fff6abdcece118d014899c00
#
_entry.id   7fd02f13fff6abdcece118d014899c00
#
_cell.length_a   1.000
_cell.length_b   1.000
_cell.length_c   1.000
_cell.angle_alpha   90.00
_cell.angle_beta   90.00
_cell.angle_gamma   90.00
#
_symmetry.space_group_name_H-M   'P 1'
#
loop_
_entity.id
_entity.type
_entity.pdbx_description
1 polymer ?
#
loop_
_entity_poly.entity_id
_entity_poly.type
_entity_poly.pdbx_seq_one_letter_code
_entity_poly.pdbx_strand_id
1 'polypeptide(L)'
;MGADRVAAGSMAAPRPGPRRLRLSITAWRFIAFLLILTAWHVASIPAGKLLLPSPIDVAPAIVELVRSGELAQATASSLSVLFTGYALAVLTGIPLGILMGGIRPLGETLEIFVFGINSTPRVAFIPLIVLWFGLGFEAKVVIVWLAAVFPILINTYSGVQNTDWG
;
A
#
# COMPACT_ATOMS: atom_id res chain seq x y z
N MET A 1 38.27 76.08 -18.30
CA MET A 1 39.22 75.28 -17.50
C MET A 1 38.45 74.70 -16.31
N GLY A 2 37.82 73.62 -16.44
CA GLY A 2 37.03 72.96 -15.44
C GLY A 2 37.44 71.50 -15.41
N ALA A 3 38.10 71.10 -14.37
CA ALA A 3 38.56 69.71 -14.19
C ALA A 3 37.47 68.85 -13.59
N ASP A 4 36.96 67.94 -14.38
CA ASP A 4 36.02 66.92 -13.93
C ASP A 4 36.75 65.90 -13.03
N ARG A 5 36.41 65.90 -11.75
CA ARG A 5 36.79 64.88 -10.80
C ARG A 5 35.76 63.74 -10.92
N VAL A 6 36.08 62.71 -11.69
CA VAL A 6 35.36 61.42 -11.68
C VAL A 6 35.61 60.78 -10.33
N ALA A 7 34.60 60.75 -9.51
CA ALA A 7 34.59 60.00 -8.25
C ALA A 7 34.63 58.51 -8.55
N ALA A 8 35.75 57.89 -8.25
CA ALA A 8 35.89 56.43 -8.27
C ALA A 8 35.02 55.81 -7.15
N GLY A 9 33.84 55.36 -7.50
CA GLY A 9 32.98 54.60 -6.60
C GLY A 9 33.66 53.28 -6.21
N SER A 10 34.06 53.21 -4.96
CA SER A 10 34.59 51.97 -4.34
C SER A 10 33.53 50.87 -4.41
N MET A 11 33.69 49.95 -5.37
CA MET A 11 32.91 48.72 -5.40
C MET A 11 33.33 47.87 -4.22
N ALA A 12 32.60 48.00 -3.11
CA ALA A 12 32.73 47.10 -1.96
C ALA A 12 32.35 45.67 -2.42
N ALA A 13 33.30 44.76 -2.35
CA ALA A 13 33.08 43.32 -2.66
C ALA A 13 31.92 42.78 -1.80
N PRO A 14 31.00 41.99 -2.36
CA PRO A 14 29.90 41.43 -1.62
C PRO A 14 30.44 40.50 -0.51
N ARG A 15 30.06 40.78 0.72
CA ARG A 15 30.41 39.98 1.88
C ARG A 15 29.83 38.57 1.69
N PRO A 16 30.61 37.47 1.83
CA PRO A 16 30.07 36.13 1.76
C PRO A 16 29.05 35.92 2.87
N GLY A 17 27.81 35.76 2.48
CA GLY A 17 26.73 35.44 3.41
C GLY A 17 26.97 34.13 4.13
N PRO A 18 26.38 33.89 5.31
CA PRO A 18 26.58 32.68 6.07
C PRO A 18 26.24 31.45 5.20
N ARG A 19 27.21 30.58 5.00
CA ARG A 19 27.02 29.25 4.35
C ARG A 19 26.05 28.46 5.20
N ARG A 20 24.76 28.54 4.88
CA ARG A 20 23.76 27.63 5.43
C ARG A 20 24.14 26.23 4.94
N LEU A 21 24.51 25.35 5.86
CA LEU A 21 24.72 23.93 5.60
C LEU A 21 23.38 23.38 5.06
N ARG A 22 23.24 23.37 3.75
CA ARG A 22 22.11 22.71 3.08
C ARG A 22 22.40 21.22 3.13
N LEU A 23 21.94 20.57 4.18
CA LEU A 23 21.91 19.11 4.22
C LEU A 23 21.17 18.62 2.97
N SER A 24 21.77 17.65 2.26
CA SER A 24 21.11 17.06 1.11
C SER A 24 19.80 16.39 1.54
N ILE A 25 18.82 16.30 0.64
CA ILE A 25 17.55 15.60 0.91
C ILE A 25 17.81 14.18 1.41
N THR A 26 18.86 13.55 0.91
CA THR A 26 19.30 12.23 1.36
C THR A 26 19.72 12.22 2.82
N ALA A 27 20.48 13.23 3.27
CA ALA A 27 20.87 13.36 4.68
C ALA A 27 19.64 13.53 5.59
N TRP A 28 18.65 14.34 5.18
CA TRP A 28 17.40 14.47 5.92
C TRP A 28 16.63 13.15 6.03
N ARG A 29 16.61 12.35 4.96
CA ARG A 29 16.00 11.00 4.97
C ARG A 29 16.69 10.05 5.98
N PHE A 30 18.02 10.05 6.00
CA PHE A 30 18.77 9.25 6.96
C PHE A 30 18.53 9.71 8.41
N ILE A 31 18.52 11.01 8.65
CA ILE A 31 18.24 11.57 9.99
C ILE A 31 16.83 11.16 10.43
N ALA A 32 15.82 11.32 9.57
CA ALA A 32 14.45 10.93 9.87
C ALA A 32 14.35 9.42 10.16
N PHE A 33 15.00 8.57 9.37
CA PHE A 33 15.03 7.13 9.59
C PHE A 33 15.67 6.76 10.95
N LEU A 34 16.81 7.35 11.27
CA LEU A 34 17.45 7.14 12.57
C LEU A 34 16.61 7.64 13.74
N LEU A 35 15.93 8.77 13.60
CA LEU A 35 15.02 9.29 14.61
C LEU A 35 13.85 8.34 14.86
N ILE A 36 13.25 7.78 13.79
CA ILE A 36 12.17 6.80 13.89
C ILE A 36 12.66 5.54 14.60
N LEU A 37 13.82 4.99 14.21
CA LEU A 37 14.39 3.81 14.85
C LEU A 37 14.71 4.05 16.34
N THR A 38 15.25 5.22 16.65
CA THR A 38 15.56 5.60 18.03
C THR A 38 14.29 5.77 18.85
N ALA A 39 13.28 6.45 18.31
CA ALA A 39 11.98 6.61 18.96
C ALA A 39 11.32 5.25 19.23
N TRP A 40 11.36 4.33 18.25
CA TRP A 40 10.86 2.97 18.44
C TRP A 40 11.64 2.23 19.52
N HIS A 41 12.98 2.28 19.48
CA HIS A 41 13.79 1.63 20.52
C HIS A 41 13.48 2.17 21.94
N VAL A 42 13.40 3.50 22.08
CA VAL A 42 13.06 4.12 23.37
C VAL A 42 11.65 3.75 23.82
N ALA A 43 10.67 3.73 22.92
CA ALA A 43 9.30 3.33 23.24
C ALA A 43 9.20 1.84 23.63
N SER A 44 10.09 0.98 23.16
CA SER A 44 10.12 -0.45 23.50
C SER A 44 10.58 -0.73 24.93
N ILE A 45 11.37 0.17 25.54
CA ILE A 45 11.92 -0.02 26.89
C ILE A 45 10.80 -0.14 27.96
N PRO A 46 9.84 0.80 28.08
CA PRO A 46 8.77 0.68 29.06
C PRO A 46 7.69 -0.34 28.65
N ALA A 47 7.50 -0.60 27.36
CA ALA A 47 6.48 -1.52 26.86
C ALA A 47 6.85 -2.99 27.10
N GLY A 48 8.14 -3.31 27.19
CA GLY A 48 8.64 -4.67 27.32
C GLY A 48 8.58 -5.47 26.01
N LYS A 49 9.42 -6.49 25.90
CA LYS A 49 9.62 -7.30 24.67
C LYS A 49 8.36 -8.01 24.17
N LEU A 50 7.40 -8.28 25.06
CA LEU A 50 6.18 -8.98 24.71
C LEU A 50 5.18 -8.09 23.95
N LEU A 51 5.10 -6.80 24.31
CA LEU A 51 4.16 -5.86 23.70
C LEU A 51 4.79 -5.09 22.53
N LEU A 52 6.05 -4.68 22.68
CA LEU A 52 6.77 -3.91 21.67
C LEU A 52 8.25 -4.33 21.66
N PRO A 53 8.63 -5.37 20.88
CA PRO A 53 10.04 -5.73 20.74
C PRO A 53 10.83 -4.58 20.11
N SER A 54 12.09 -4.43 20.55
CA SER A 54 12.98 -3.40 20.03
C SER A 54 13.51 -3.77 18.64
N PRO A 55 13.98 -2.81 17.82
CA PRO A 55 14.64 -3.10 16.55
C PRO A 55 15.82 -4.09 16.69
N ILE A 56 16.49 -4.07 17.83
CA ILE A 56 17.63 -4.97 18.13
C ILE A 56 17.14 -6.40 18.37
N ASP A 57 15.95 -6.59 18.94
CA ASP A 57 15.35 -7.91 19.16
C ASP A 57 14.75 -8.47 17.85
N VAL A 58 14.24 -7.62 16.98
CA VAL A 58 13.63 -8.01 15.69
C VAL A 58 14.66 -8.58 14.72
N ALA A 59 15.86 -7.99 14.65
CA ALA A 59 16.89 -8.42 13.70
C ALA A 59 17.29 -9.90 13.87
N PRO A 60 17.65 -10.40 15.07
CA PRO A 60 17.95 -11.82 15.25
C PRO A 60 16.72 -12.72 15.05
N ALA A 61 15.51 -12.26 15.41
CA ALA A 61 14.28 -13.02 15.18
C ALA A 61 14.03 -13.27 13.70
N ILE A 62 14.28 -12.27 12.82
CA ILE A 62 14.19 -12.46 11.37
C ILE A 62 15.19 -13.52 10.89
N VAL A 63 16.43 -13.47 11.37
CA VAL A 63 17.44 -14.46 11.00
C VAL A 63 17.02 -15.87 11.41
N GLU A 64 16.43 -16.02 12.60
CA GLU A 64 15.92 -17.31 13.09
C GLU A 64 14.76 -17.82 12.23
N LEU A 65 13.78 -16.97 11.91
CA LEU A 65 12.66 -17.31 11.02
C LEU A 65 13.11 -17.75 9.62
N VAL A 66 14.18 -17.14 9.11
CA VAL A 66 14.77 -17.54 7.83
C VAL A 66 15.46 -18.89 7.95
N ARG A 67 16.25 -19.10 9.01
CA ARG A 67 17.02 -20.34 9.24
C ARG A 67 16.13 -21.55 9.56
N SER A 68 15.08 -21.33 10.35
CA SER A 68 14.12 -22.39 10.67
C SER A 68 13.25 -22.81 9.48
N GLY A 69 13.20 -21.98 8.41
CA GLY A 69 12.32 -22.20 7.28
C GLY A 69 10.87 -21.76 7.51
N GLU A 70 10.52 -21.30 8.72
CA GLU A 70 9.18 -20.85 9.05
C GLU A 70 8.72 -19.69 8.18
N LEU A 71 9.62 -18.75 7.85
CA LEU A 71 9.31 -17.63 6.96
C LEU A 71 8.93 -18.14 5.56
N ALA A 72 9.66 -19.11 5.02
CA ALA A 72 9.37 -19.66 3.71
C ALA A 72 8.02 -20.40 3.69
N GLN A 73 7.74 -21.19 4.73
CA GLN A 73 6.48 -21.90 4.88
C GLN A 73 5.29 -20.93 5.03
N ALA A 74 5.41 -19.91 5.87
CA ALA A 74 4.38 -18.90 6.05
C ALA A 74 4.12 -18.10 4.77
N THR A 75 5.19 -17.76 4.04
CA THR A 75 5.10 -17.09 2.74
C THR A 75 4.40 -17.97 1.70
N ALA A 76 4.78 -19.23 1.57
CA ALA A 76 4.15 -20.17 0.65
C ALA A 76 2.65 -20.36 0.97
N SER A 77 2.31 -20.48 2.26
CA SER A 77 0.92 -20.55 2.71
C SER A 77 0.14 -19.28 2.33
N SER A 78 0.70 -18.11 2.58
CA SER A 78 0.07 -16.82 2.26
C SER A 78 -0.11 -16.64 0.75
N LEU A 79 0.88 -17.02 -0.05
CA LEU A 79 0.82 -16.97 -1.51
C LEU A 79 -0.22 -17.96 -2.06
N SER A 80 -0.34 -19.16 -1.50
CA SER A 80 -1.35 -20.13 -1.92
C SER A 80 -2.77 -19.60 -1.71
N VAL A 81 -3.04 -18.97 -0.55
CA VAL A 81 -4.32 -18.29 -0.28
C VAL A 81 -4.57 -17.16 -1.27
N LEU A 82 -3.55 -16.31 -1.48
CA LEU A 82 -3.64 -15.16 -2.40
C LEU A 82 -3.96 -15.60 -3.83
N PHE A 83 -3.17 -16.52 -4.38
CA PHE A 83 -3.37 -16.97 -5.75
C PHE A 83 -4.68 -17.72 -5.94
N THR A 84 -5.10 -18.54 -4.98
CA THR A 84 -6.38 -19.25 -5.05
C THR A 84 -7.54 -18.26 -5.01
N GLY A 85 -7.57 -17.35 -4.06
CA GLY A 85 -8.64 -16.36 -3.96
C GLY A 85 -8.68 -15.40 -5.14
N TYR A 86 -7.50 -14.97 -5.63
CA TYR A 86 -7.40 -14.11 -6.81
C TYR A 86 -7.85 -14.84 -8.10
N ALA A 87 -7.44 -16.09 -8.29
CA ALA A 87 -7.88 -16.89 -9.43
C ALA A 87 -9.41 -17.05 -9.45
N LEU A 88 -10.03 -17.35 -8.30
CA LEU A 88 -11.49 -17.39 -8.18
C LEU A 88 -12.13 -16.04 -8.51
N ALA A 89 -11.53 -14.94 -8.08
CA ALA A 89 -12.02 -13.61 -8.37
C ALA A 89 -11.95 -13.27 -9.87
N VAL A 90 -10.88 -13.68 -10.55
CA VAL A 90 -10.71 -13.54 -12.00
C VAL A 90 -11.75 -14.40 -12.74
N LEU A 91 -11.88 -15.68 -12.37
CA LEU A 91 -12.79 -16.63 -13.00
C LEU A 91 -14.27 -16.25 -12.83
N THR A 92 -14.61 -15.52 -11.80
CA THR A 92 -16.00 -15.06 -11.55
C THR A 92 -16.21 -13.61 -12.00
N GLY A 93 -15.28 -12.71 -11.69
CA GLY A 93 -15.40 -11.28 -11.95
C GLY A 93 -15.32 -10.91 -13.43
N ILE A 94 -14.40 -11.52 -14.18
CA ILE A 94 -14.27 -11.22 -15.62
C ILE A 94 -15.50 -11.67 -16.40
N PRO A 95 -15.98 -12.93 -16.32
CA PRO A 95 -17.18 -13.35 -17.05
C PRO A 95 -18.42 -12.52 -16.70
N LEU A 96 -18.62 -12.26 -15.39
CA LEU A 96 -19.74 -11.42 -14.95
C LEU A 96 -19.62 -9.98 -15.49
N GLY A 97 -18.42 -9.39 -15.47
CA GLY A 97 -18.17 -8.05 -16.00
C GLY A 97 -18.41 -7.96 -17.51
N ILE A 98 -18.00 -8.99 -18.27
CA ILE A 98 -18.27 -9.07 -19.71
C ILE A 98 -19.77 -9.23 -19.98
N LEU A 99 -20.46 -10.11 -19.25
CA LEU A 99 -21.91 -10.29 -19.39
C LEU A 99 -22.68 -8.99 -19.11
N MET A 100 -22.32 -8.30 -18.03
CA MET A 100 -22.93 -7.02 -17.66
C MET A 100 -22.65 -5.92 -18.71
N GLY A 101 -21.44 -5.86 -19.24
CA GLY A 101 -21.05 -4.87 -20.25
C GLY A 101 -21.64 -5.14 -21.62
N GLY A 102 -21.75 -6.42 -21.99
CA GLY A 102 -22.28 -6.85 -23.31
C GLY A 102 -23.81 -6.88 -23.38
N ILE A 103 -24.51 -7.08 -22.25
CA ILE A 103 -25.97 -7.16 -22.20
C ILE A 103 -26.51 -5.96 -21.41
N ARG A 104 -26.86 -4.90 -22.12
CA ARG A 104 -27.26 -3.61 -21.56
C ARG A 104 -28.31 -3.72 -20.43
N PRO A 105 -29.48 -4.41 -20.59
CA PRO A 105 -30.48 -4.49 -19.53
C PRO A 105 -29.96 -5.25 -18.29
N LEU A 106 -29.07 -6.22 -18.49
CA LEU A 106 -28.43 -6.94 -17.36
C LEU A 106 -27.47 -6.02 -16.60
N GLY A 107 -26.63 -5.27 -17.34
CA GLY A 107 -25.72 -4.30 -16.76
C GLY A 107 -26.43 -3.24 -15.93
N GLU A 108 -27.40 -2.55 -16.52
CA GLU A 108 -28.17 -1.49 -15.84
C GLU A 108 -28.91 -2.02 -14.58
N THR A 109 -29.39 -3.27 -14.60
CA THR A 109 -30.08 -3.87 -13.45
C THR A 109 -29.10 -4.25 -12.34
N LEU A 110 -27.95 -4.89 -12.68
CA LEU A 110 -27.02 -5.42 -11.69
C LEU A 110 -26.05 -4.36 -11.15
N GLU A 111 -25.86 -3.27 -11.88
CA GLU A 111 -24.93 -2.19 -11.52
C GLU A 111 -25.21 -1.65 -10.10
N ILE A 112 -26.47 -1.38 -9.78
CA ILE A 112 -26.89 -0.85 -8.47
C ILE A 112 -26.48 -1.80 -7.33
N PHE A 113 -26.65 -3.11 -7.53
CA PHE A 113 -26.30 -4.12 -6.52
C PHE A 113 -24.78 -4.27 -6.40
N VAL A 114 -24.06 -4.33 -7.51
CA VAL A 114 -22.59 -4.46 -7.54
C VAL A 114 -21.94 -3.27 -6.85
N PHE A 115 -22.31 -2.05 -7.21
CA PHE A 115 -21.76 -0.85 -6.57
C PHE A 115 -22.19 -0.70 -5.11
N GLY A 116 -23.44 -1.06 -4.80
CA GLY A 116 -23.95 -1.06 -3.42
C GLY A 116 -23.15 -1.99 -2.51
N ILE A 117 -22.93 -3.24 -2.93
CA ILE A 117 -22.14 -4.21 -2.16
C ILE A 117 -20.66 -3.78 -2.10
N ASN A 118 -20.12 -3.29 -3.21
CA ASN A 118 -18.73 -2.81 -3.23
C ASN A 118 -18.48 -1.62 -2.29
N SER A 119 -19.50 -0.78 -2.06
CA SER A 119 -19.43 0.36 -1.14
C SER A 119 -19.49 -0.05 0.33
N THR A 120 -19.90 -1.30 0.61
CA THR A 120 -19.96 -1.82 1.98
C THR A 120 -18.54 -2.13 2.48
N PRO A 121 -18.18 -1.76 3.73
CA PRO A 121 -16.89 -2.10 4.31
C PRO A 121 -16.68 -3.62 4.35
N ARG A 122 -15.79 -4.15 3.52
CA ARG A 122 -15.56 -5.61 3.39
C ARG A 122 -15.11 -6.25 4.69
N VAL A 123 -14.43 -5.48 5.54
CA VAL A 123 -13.97 -5.93 6.88
C VAL A 123 -15.15 -6.36 7.76
N ALA A 124 -16.34 -5.78 7.55
CA ALA A 124 -17.54 -6.15 8.30
C ALA A 124 -18.01 -7.59 8.02
N PHE A 125 -17.66 -8.17 6.86
CA PHE A 125 -18.00 -9.56 6.53
C PHE A 125 -17.05 -10.59 7.14
N ILE A 126 -15.86 -10.20 7.61
CA ILE A 126 -14.86 -11.14 8.16
C ILE A 126 -15.42 -12.00 9.29
N PRO A 127 -16.12 -11.46 10.31
CA PRO A 127 -16.67 -12.29 11.38
C PRO A 127 -17.68 -13.33 10.87
N LEU A 128 -18.49 -12.96 9.87
CA LEU A 128 -19.47 -13.86 9.27
C LEU A 128 -18.81 -14.97 8.46
N ILE A 129 -17.76 -14.64 7.69
CA ILE A 129 -16.97 -15.60 6.92
C ILE A 129 -16.28 -16.59 7.86
N VAL A 130 -15.69 -16.09 8.96
CA VAL A 130 -15.06 -16.93 9.97
C VAL A 130 -16.08 -17.84 10.68
N LEU A 131 -17.28 -17.35 10.92
CA LEU A 131 -18.35 -18.14 11.51
C LEU A 131 -18.77 -19.30 10.60
N TRP A 132 -18.81 -19.12 9.28
CA TRP A 132 -19.26 -20.13 8.32
C TRP A 132 -18.15 -21.09 7.90
N PHE A 133 -16.92 -20.60 7.70
CA PHE A 133 -15.79 -21.33 7.13
C PHE A 133 -14.70 -21.65 8.17
N GLY A 134 -14.83 -21.17 9.42
CA GLY A 134 -13.79 -21.26 10.43
C GLY A 134 -12.60 -20.35 10.16
N LEU A 135 -11.47 -20.60 10.84
CA LEU A 135 -10.21 -19.85 10.70
C LEU A 135 -9.25 -20.48 9.66
N GLY A 136 -9.74 -21.44 8.89
CA GLY A 136 -8.95 -22.24 7.96
C GLY A 136 -8.54 -21.53 6.68
N PHE A 137 -8.08 -22.35 5.74
CA PHE A 137 -7.67 -21.91 4.40
C PHE A 137 -8.86 -21.30 3.62
N GLU A 138 -10.03 -21.93 3.70
CA GLU A 138 -11.23 -21.55 2.96
C GLU A 138 -11.69 -20.13 3.32
N ALA A 139 -11.75 -19.81 4.62
CA ALA A 139 -12.13 -18.47 5.06
C ALA A 139 -11.20 -17.39 4.50
N LYS A 140 -9.89 -17.63 4.52
CA LYS A 140 -8.90 -16.71 3.97
C LYS A 140 -9.05 -16.54 2.46
N VAL A 141 -9.30 -17.63 1.73
CA VAL A 141 -9.56 -17.61 0.28
C VAL A 141 -10.81 -16.80 -0.04
N VAL A 142 -11.91 -17.00 0.70
CA VAL A 142 -13.16 -16.25 0.51
C VAL A 142 -12.94 -14.74 0.78
N ILE A 143 -12.16 -14.38 1.80
CA ILE A 143 -11.82 -12.97 2.09
C ILE A 143 -11.03 -12.35 0.93
N VAL A 144 -10.03 -13.05 0.38
CA VAL A 144 -9.26 -12.58 -0.77
C VAL A 144 -10.13 -12.47 -2.02
N TRP A 145 -10.96 -13.49 -2.28
CA TRP A 145 -11.93 -13.47 -3.37
C TRP A 145 -12.87 -12.27 -3.28
N LEU A 146 -13.50 -12.05 -2.12
CA LEU A 146 -14.40 -10.92 -1.89
C LEU A 146 -13.70 -9.55 -2.05
N ALA A 147 -12.42 -9.48 -1.68
CA ALA A 147 -11.63 -8.27 -1.86
C ALA A 147 -11.32 -7.96 -3.33
N ALA A 148 -11.14 -8.98 -4.17
CA ALA A 148 -10.67 -8.84 -5.54
C ALA A 148 -11.80 -8.89 -6.59
N VAL A 149 -12.91 -9.61 -6.34
CA VAL A 149 -13.96 -9.85 -7.35
C VAL A 149 -14.64 -8.56 -7.82
N PHE A 150 -15.00 -7.66 -6.91
CA PHE A 150 -15.68 -6.41 -7.28
C PHE A 150 -14.79 -5.45 -8.09
N PRO A 151 -13.55 -5.15 -7.72
CA PRO A 151 -12.65 -4.38 -8.57
C PRO A 151 -12.47 -4.97 -9.95
N ILE A 152 -12.29 -6.30 -10.06
CA ILE A 152 -12.13 -6.99 -11.34
C ILE A 152 -13.41 -6.85 -12.18
N LEU A 153 -14.56 -7.16 -11.60
CA LEU A 153 -15.87 -7.08 -12.25
C LEU A 153 -16.16 -5.66 -12.76
N ILE A 154 -16.00 -4.65 -11.90
CA ILE A 154 -16.29 -3.25 -12.24
C ILE A 154 -15.36 -2.75 -13.34
N ASN A 155 -14.06 -3.05 -13.26
CA ASN A 155 -13.11 -2.64 -14.29
C ASN A 155 -13.40 -3.35 -15.63
N THR A 156 -13.77 -4.63 -15.60
CA THR A 156 -14.15 -5.38 -16.82
C THR A 156 -15.44 -4.84 -17.42
N TYR A 157 -16.47 -4.60 -16.60
CA TYR A 157 -17.73 -4.00 -17.01
C TYR A 157 -17.51 -2.64 -17.68
N SER A 158 -16.78 -1.74 -17.02
CA SER A 158 -16.45 -0.43 -17.57
C SER A 158 -15.61 -0.52 -18.84
N GLY A 159 -14.67 -1.48 -18.91
CA GLY A 159 -13.87 -1.72 -20.11
C GLY A 159 -14.71 -2.12 -21.31
N VAL A 160 -15.67 -3.04 -21.14
CA VAL A 160 -16.59 -3.48 -22.22
C VAL A 160 -17.49 -2.34 -22.66
N GLN A 161 -18.02 -1.54 -21.73
CA GLN A 161 -18.88 -0.38 -22.09
C GLN A 161 -18.15 0.71 -22.88
N ASN A 162 -16.86 0.93 -22.59
CA ASN A 162 -16.07 1.96 -23.26
C ASN A 162 -15.37 1.47 -24.53
N THR A 163 -15.57 0.20 -24.93
CA THR A 163 -15.03 -0.33 -26.16
C THR A 163 -15.91 0.12 -27.33
N ASP A 164 -15.28 0.83 -28.27
CA ASP A 164 -15.93 1.23 -29.52
C ASP A 164 -16.05 -0.03 -30.41
N TRP A 165 -17.26 -0.52 -30.58
CA TRP A 165 -17.55 -1.73 -31.40
C TRP A 165 -17.72 -1.41 -32.89
N GLY A 166 -17.05 -0.32 -33.40
CA GLY A 166 -16.87 0.12 -34.76
C GLY A 166 -17.89 -0.29 -35.79
#